data_fe9119d179cd188ed0660f053505d826
#
_entry.id   fe9119d179cd188ed0660f053505d826
#
_cell.length_a   1.000
_cell.length_b   1.000
_cell.length_c   1.000
_cell.angle_alpha   90.00
_cell.angle_beta   90.00
_cell.angle_gamma   90.00
#
_symmetry.space_group_name_H-M   'P 1'
#
loop_
_entity.id
_entity.type
_entity.pdbx_description
1 polymer ?
#
loop_
_entity_poly.entity_id
_entity_poly.type
_entity_poly.pdbx_seq_one_letter_code
_entity_poly.pdbx_strand_id
1 'polypeptide(L)'
;MRKQLGYVRRNLGHVDALLDEVGFEVLDRDLYRKLLVIREVYRQQQEMYDERKRTVPHRIVSISQPHVRPIKRNKAGAVWEFGAKVSIGLSSGLAMIHRIEWDNFNESLDLIGQIKEYHRLFGYWPESVHADRIYRTRENMRFCKDRGIRISGRKLGRPFEDPAVMKALRQRRYEDERIRNAVEGKIGEGKRRYLTDRVMTKLRETSETVISMVYLVMNLERLLREGASSRLLCILLRLKACLLLDVLWVELDWPGMSARG
;
A
#
# COMPACT_ATOMS: atom_id res chain seq x y z
N MET A 1 -18.16 10.74 -28.47
CA MET A 1 -18.14 11.58 -27.25
C MET A 1 -19.26 12.61 -27.23
N ARG A 2 -19.43 13.49 -28.26
CA ARG A 2 -20.50 14.52 -28.28
C ARG A 2 -21.92 13.99 -28.03
N LYS A 3 -22.33 12.89 -28.69
CA LYS A 3 -23.64 12.27 -28.47
C LYS A 3 -23.84 11.77 -27.04
N GLN A 4 -22.82 11.16 -26.47
CA GLN A 4 -22.86 10.63 -25.09
C GLN A 4 -23.00 11.75 -24.06
N LEU A 5 -22.25 12.85 -24.22
CA LEU A 5 -22.38 14.04 -23.36
C LEU A 5 -23.79 14.65 -23.49
N GLY A 6 -24.35 14.69 -24.70
CA GLY A 6 -25.74 15.13 -24.92
C GLY A 6 -26.76 14.26 -24.19
N TYR A 7 -26.58 12.93 -24.17
CA TYR A 7 -27.46 12.02 -23.41
C TYR A 7 -27.34 12.23 -21.89
N VAL A 8 -26.11 12.33 -21.38
CA VAL A 8 -25.90 12.56 -19.94
C VAL A 8 -26.52 13.89 -19.51
N ARG A 9 -26.28 14.98 -20.27
CA ARG A 9 -26.88 16.29 -20.01
C ARG A 9 -28.39 16.24 -19.95
N ARG A 10 -29.03 15.61 -20.95
CA ARG A 10 -30.50 15.48 -21.00
C ARG A 10 -31.00 14.69 -19.78
N ASN A 11 -30.38 13.58 -19.47
CA ASN A 11 -30.80 12.75 -18.33
C ASN A 11 -30.60 13.46 -16.97
N LEU A 12 -29.53 14.22 -16.81
CA LEU A 12 -29.36 15.07 -15.63
C LEU A 12 -30.43 16.14 -15.55
N GLY A 13 -30.81 16.79 -16.67
CA GLY A 13 -31.90 17.75 -16.69
C GLY A 13 -33.24 17.14 -16.28
N HIS A 14 -33.53 15.90 -16.67
CA HIS A 14 -34.76 15.20 -16.22
C HIS A 14 -34.70 14.88 -14.72
N VAL A 15 -33.52 14.45 -14.20
CA VAL A 15 -33.34 14.20 -12.76
C VAL A 15 -33.51 15.51 -12.01
N ASP A 16 -32.93 16.62 -12.47
CA ASP A 16 -33.04 17.92 -11.81
C ASP A 16 -34.50 18.37 -11.75
N ALA A 17 -35.27 18.28 -12.86
CA ALA A 17 -36.70 18.62 -12.87
C ALA A 17 -37.51 17.77 -11.88
N LEU A 18 -37.25 16.47 -11.78
CA LEU A 18 -37.93 15.61 -10.83
C LEU A 18 -37.56 15.97 -9.36
N LEU A 19 -36.30 16.31 -9.12
CA LEU A 19 -35.85 16.68 -7.76
C LEU A 19 -36.38 18.06 -7.35
N ASP A 20 -36.61 18.96 -8.28
CA ASP A 20 -37.29 20.26 -8.04
C ASP A 20 -38.75 20.07 -7.61
N GLU A 21 -39.42 19.01 -8.10
CA GLU A 21 -40.82 18.68 -7.74
C GLU A 21 -40.89 17.94 -6.37
N VAL A 22 -40.01 16.93 -6.14
CA VAL A 22 -40.17 16.00 -5.01
C VAL A 22 -39.14 16.25 -3.90
N GLY A 23 -38.12 17.09 -4.11
CA GLY A 23 -37.04 17.37 -3.17
C GLY A 23 -35.95 16.29 -3.15
N PHE A 24 -34.80 16.64 -2.55
CA PHE A 24 -33.66 15.72 -2.41
C PHE A 24 -33.87 14.64 -1.37
N GLU A 25 -34.87 14.76 -0.51
CA GLU A 25 -35.14 13.86 0.61
C GLU A 25 -35.56 12.45 0.15
N VAL A 26 -36.03 12.32 -1.09
CA VAL A 26 -36.37 11.02 -1.70
C VAL A 26 -35.14 10.18 -2.07
N LEU A 27 -33.96 10.79 -2.13
CA LEU A 27 -32.74 10.09 -2.42
C LEU A 27 -32.12 9.53 -1.14
N ASP A 28 -31.85 8.22 -1.15
CA ASP A 28 -30.98 7.68 -0.14
C ASP A 28 -29.55 8.23 -0.27
N ARG A 29 -28.76 8.04 0.78
CA ARG A 29 -27.37 8.55 0.83
C ARG A 29 -26.49 8.05 -0.31
N ASP A 30 -26.68 6.81 -0.78
CA ASP A 30 -25.86 6.22 -1.86
C ASP A 30 -26.26 6.80 -3.22
N LEU A 31 -27.53 6.97 -3.48
CA LEU A 31 -28.05 7.61 -4.70
C LEU A 31 -27.66 9.09 -4.77
N TYR A 32 -27.83 9.82 -3.66
CA TYR A 32 -27.40 11.22 -3.60
C TYR A 32 -25.91 11.38 -3.91
N ARG A 33 -25.06 10.56 -3.28
CA ARG A 33 -23.63 10.54 -3.54
C ARG A 33 -23.32 10.22 -5.02
N LYS A 34 -23.98 9.21 -5.59
CA LYS A 34 -23.80 8.86 -7.00
C LYS A 34 -24.19 9.99 -7.93
N LEU A 35 -25.29 10.69 -7.64
CA LEU A 35 -25.72 11.84 -8.42
C LEU A 35 -24.67 12.94 -8.44
N LEU A 36 -24.09 13.29 -7.27
CA LEU A 36 -23.02 14.26 -7.18
C LEU A 36 -21.79 13.85 -8.00
N VAL A 37 -21.40 12.57 -7.91
CA VAL A 37 -20.27 12.03 -8.67
C VAL A 37 -20.56 12.07 -10.18
N ILE A 38 -21.77 11.72 -10.62
CA ILE A 38 -22.14 11.75 -12.04
C ILE A 38 -22.11 13.17 -12.57
N ARG A 39 -22.61 14.15 -11.81
CA ARG A 39 -22.53 15.58 -12.20
C ARG A 39 -21.09 16.03 -12.38
N GLU A 40 -20.19 15.66 -11.44
CA GLU A 40 -18.78 16.02 -11.55
C GLU A 40 -18.10 15.30 -12.72
N VAL A 41 -18.38 14.00 -12.96
CA VAL A 41 -17.88 13.27 -14.14
C VAL A 41 -18.36 13.96 -15.43
N TYR A 42 -19.63 14.37 -15.49
CA TYR A 42 -20.16 15.10 -16.66
C TYR A 42 -19.41 16.42 -16.86
N ARG A 43 -19.21 17.22 -15.80
CA ARG A 43 -18.45 18.47 -15.86
C ARG A 43 -17.03 18.25 -16.39
N GLN A 44 -16.31 17.27 -15.83
CA GLN A 44 -14.95 16.92 -16.27
C GLN A 44 -14.89 16.47 -17.73
N GLN A 45 -15.84 15.64 -18.17
CA GLN A 45 -15.90 15.15 -19.55
C GLN A 45 -16.27 16.27 -20.53
N GLN A 46 -17.16 17.19 -20.13
CA GLN A 46 -17.52 18.36 -20.91
C GLN A 46 -16.32 19.29 -21.08
N GLU A 47 -15.61 19.60 -19.99
CA GLU A 47 -14.38 20.42 -20.01
C GLU A 47 -13.33 19.83 -20.96
N MET A 48 -13.06 18.51 -20.85
CA MET A 48 -12.11 17.81 -21.73
C MET A 48 -12.54 17.86 -23.20
N TYR A 49 -13.85 17.82 -23.47
CA TYR A 49 -14.38 17.88 -24.82
C TYR A 49 -14.23 19.27 -25.42
N ASP A 50 -14.63 20.31 -24.67
CA ASP A 50 -14.65 21.71 -25.12
C ASP A 50 -13.23 22.26 -25.34
N GLU A 51 -12.32 21.93 -24.40
CA GLU A 51 -10.93 22.37 -24.46
C GLU A 51 -10.03 21.42 -25.27
N ARG A 52 -10.58 20.34 -25.83
CA ARG A 52 -9.83 19.28 -26.57
C ARG A 52 -8.67 18.70 -25.76
N LYS A 53 -8.78 18.70 -24.44
CA LYS A 53 -7.82 18.11 -23.53
C LYS A 53 -8.09 16.62 -23.33
N ARG A 54 -7.03 15.85 -23.05
CA ARG A 54 -7.14 14.40 -22.75
C ARG A 54 -7.18 14.09 -21.26
N THR A 55 -6.88 15.07 -20.42
CA THR A 55 -6.78 14.92 -18.97
C THR A 55 -7.29 16.16 -18.27
N VAL A 56 -7.86 15.97 -17.07
CA VAL A 56 -8.21 17.03 -16.11
C VAL A 56 -7.64 16.66 -14.74
N PRO A 57 -7.39 17.64 -13.87
CA PRO A 57 -6.99 17.36 -12.48
C PRO A 57 -8.05 16.50 -11.79
N HIS A 58 -7.60 15.60 -10.93
CA HIS A 58 -8.46 14.72 -10.12
C HIS A 58 -9.52 13.94 -10.93
N ARG A 59 -9.17 13.54 -12.16
CA ARG A 59 -10.07 12.85 -13.07
C ARG A 59 -10.72 11.62 -12.41
N ILE A 60 -12.07 11.63 -12.36
CA ILE A 60 -12.86 10.50 -11.88
C ILE A 60 -12.99 9.46 -13.00
N VAL A 61 -12.70 8.22 -12.68
CA VAL A 61 -12.77 7.06 -13.60
C VAL A 61 -13.73 5.98 -13.12
N SER A 62 -14.22 6.08 -11.90
CA SER A 62 -15.18 5.15 -11.31
C SER A 62 -16.24 5.92 -10.52
N ILE A 63 -17.52 5.67 -10.81
CA ILE A 63 -18.64 6.27 -10.07
C ILE A 63 -18.73 5.70 -8.65
N SER A 64 -18.47 4.41 -8.50
CA SER A 64 -18.54 3.73 -7.21
C SER A 64 -17.35 4.07 -6.29
N GLN A 65 -16.20 4.38 -6.88
CA GLN A 65 -14.95 4.69 -6.20
C GLN A 65 -14.34 5.98 -6.80
N PRO A 66 -14.94 7.15 -6.52
CA PRO A 66 -14.53 8.42 -7.16
C PRO A 66 -13.12 8.90 -6.75
N HIS A 67 -12.50 8.29 -5.73
CA HIS A 67 -11.12 8.54 -5.33
C HIS A 67 -10.09 7.80 -6.17
N VAL A 68 -10.47 6.75 -6.92
CA VAL A 68 -9.57 6.01 -7.80
C VAL A 68 -9.13 6.89 -8.97
N ARG A 69 -7.82 6.88 -9.25
CA ARG A 69 -7.19 7.66 -10.32
C ARG A 69 -6.50 6.77 -11.34
N PRO A 70 -6.41 7.22 -12.61
CA PRO A 70 -5.58 6.57 -13.61
C PRO A 70 -4.11 6.89 -13.31
N ILE A 71 -3.29 5.86 -13.09
CA ILE A 71 -1.86 5.96 -12.88
C ILE A 71 -1.16 5.52 -14.16
N LYS A 72 -0.41 6.41 -14.79
CA LYS A 72 0.35 6.08 -15.99
C LYS A 72 1.56 5.23 -15.62
N ARG A 73 1.63 4.02 -16.17
CA ARG A 73 2.77 3.12 -16.09
C ARG A 73 3.33 2.88 -17.49
N ASN A 74 4.60 3.14 -17.69
CA ASN A 74 5.24 2.91 -18.99
C ASN A 74 5.71 1.45 -19.09
N LYS A 75 4.86 0.48 -18.78
CA LYS A 75 5.16 -0.95 -18.88
C LYS A 75 4.58 -1.53 -20.17
N ALA A 76 5.30 -2.49 -20.77
CA ALA A 76 4.78 -3.26 -21.90
C ALA A 76 3.50 -4.01 -21.44
N GLY A 77 2.38 -3.75 -22.11
CA GLY A 77 1.09 -4.43 -21.88
C GLY A 77 0.02 -3.61 -21.14
N ALA A 78 0.38 -2.67 -20.26
CA ALA A 78 -0.60 -1.81 -19.61
C ALA A 78 -0.06 -0.38 -19.46
N VAL A 79 -0.61 0.54 -20.23
CA VAL A 79 -0.21 1.96 -20.17
C VAL A 79 -0.79 2.64 -18.92
N TRP A 80 -1.93 2.19 -18.44
CA TRP A 80 -2.67 2.76 -17.31
C TRP A 80 -3.01 1.67 -16.30
N GLU A 81 -2.74 1.94 -15.04
CA GLU A 81 -3.24 1.19 -13.89
C GLU A 81 -4.23 2.06 -13.12
N PHE A 82 -5.18 1.43 -12.42
CA PHE A 82 -6.18 2.10 -11.61
C PHE A 82 -6.05 1.58 -10.18
N GLY A 83 -6.12 2.47 -9.20
CA GLY A 83 -6.03 2.09 -7.80
C GLY A 83 -5.10 2.97 -6.99
N ALA A 84 -4.74 2.51 -5.79
CA ALA A 84 -3.80 3.20 -4.93
C ALA A 84 -2.34 2.93 -5.35
N LYS A 85 -1.52 3.96 -5.23
CA LYS A 85 -0.06 3.85 -5.28
C LYS A 85 0.46 3.70 -3.86
N VAL A 86 1.03 2.54 -3.54
CA VAL A 86 1.51 2.22 -2.20
C VAL A 86 3.05 2.22 -2.20
N SER A 87 3.62 3.04 -1.32
CA SER A 87 5.06 3.09 -1.05
C SER A 87 5.34 2.23 0.18
N ILE A 88 6.13 1.16 -0.01
CA ILE A 88 6.48 0.23 1.07
C ILE A 88 7.98 0.07 1.20
N GLY A 89 8.44 -0.09 2.44
CA GLY A 89 9.76 -0.62 2.79
C GLY A 89 9.67 -2.08 3.18
N LEU A 90 10.72 -2.86 2.91
CA LEU A 90 10.81 -4.25 3.34
C LEU A 90 12.06 -4.44 4.19
N SER A 91 11.87 -4.85 5.45
CA SER A 91 12.95 -5.19 6.37
C SER A 91 12.71 -6.57 6.98
N SER A 92 13.69 -7.46 6.92
CA SER A 92 13.56 -8.85 7.38
C SER A 92 12.31 -9.55 6.84
N GLY A 93 11.87 -9.16 5.62
CA GLY A 93 10.66 -9.68 4.96
C GLY A 93 9.33 -9.16 5.50
N LEU A 94 9.36 -8.27 6.48
CA LEU A 94 8.18 -7.54 6.97
C LEU A 94 7.99 -6.27 6.14
N ALA A 95 6.79 -6.05 5.64
CA ALA A 95 6.45 -4.87 4.87
C ALA A 95 5.97 -3.74 5.78
N MET A 96 6.56 -2.57 5.63
CA MET A 96 6.15 -1.35 6.31
C MET A 96 5.58 -0.39 5.28
N ILE A 97 4.31 0.00 5.45
CA ILE A 97 3.67 0.99 4.59
C ILE A 97 4.16 2.37 5.03
N HIS A 98 4.73 3.11 4.10
CA HIS A 98 5.12 4.49 4.33
C HIS A 98 4.06 5.47 3.83
N ARG A 99 3.43 5.15 2.68
CA ARG A 99 2.47 6.04 2.03
C ARG A 99 1.48 5.26 1.18
N ILE A 100 0.21 5.68 1.24
CA ILE A 100 -0.85 5.24 0.33
C ILE A 100 -1.41 6.50 -0.32
N GLU A 101 -1.39 6.58 -1.65
CA GLU A 101 -1.94 7.72 -2.40
C GLU A 101 -2.71 7.24 -3.62
N TRP A 102 -3.72 8.01 -3.99
CA TRP A 102 -4.55 7.73 -5.15
C TRP A 102 -4.12 8.53 -6.37
N ASP A 103 -3.47 9.67 -6.16
CA ASP A 103 -2.81 10.43 -7.21
C ASP A 103 -1.37 9.95 -7.43
N ASN A 104 -0.84 10.19 -8.63
CA ASN A 104 0.54 9.82 -8.93
C ASN A 104 1.50 10.75 -8.19
N PHE A 105 2.48 10.17 -7.51
CA PHE A 105 3.54 10.91 -6.82
C PHE A 105 4.93 10.40 -7.21
N ASN A 106 5.94 11.22 -6.96
CA ASN A 106 7.33 10.84 -7.18
C ASN A 106 7.84 10.01 -5.99
N GLU A 107 7.98 8.70 -6.19
CA GLU A 107 8.44 7.75 -5.17
C GLU A 107 9.85 8.06 -4.65
N SER A 108 10.70 8.70 -5.46
CA SER A 108 12.07 9.01 -5.06
C SER A 108 12.17 9.93 -3.84
N LEU A 109 11.12 10.70 -3.56
CA LEU A 109 11.04 11.61 -2.41
C LEU A 109 10.76 10.87 -1.10
N ASP A 110 10.25 9.65 -1.16
CA ASP A 110 9.85 8.89 0.03
C ASP A 110 11.03 8.22 0.74
N LEU A 111 12.19 8.03 0.07
CA LEU A 111 13.30 7.24 0.58
C LEU A 111 13.83 7.75 1.93
N ILE A 112 14.06 9.04 2.04
CA ILE A 112 14.58 9.65 3.29
C ILE A 112 13.58 9.44 4.42
N GLY A 113 12.28 9.59 4.15
CA GLY A 113 11.21 9.35 5.11
C GLY A 113 11.20 7.90 5.59
N GLN A 114 11.31 6.94 4.67
CA GLN A 114 11.38 5.51 4.99
C GLN A 114 12.61 5.15 5.84
N ILE A 115 13.78 5.71 5.51
CA ILE A 115 15.01 5.48 6.29
C ILE A 115 14.90 6.08 7.70
N LYS A 116 14.30 7.26 7.85
CA LYS A 116 14.06 7.88 9.16
C LYS A 116 13.07 7.06 9.98
N GLU A 117 12.02 6.54 9.36
CA GLU A 117 11.04 5.68 10.02
C GLU A 117 11.69 4.35 10.46
N TYR A 118 12.54 3.76 9.62
CA TYR A 118 13.35 2.61 10.01
C TYR A 118 14.18 2.91 11.27
N HIS A 119 14.89 4.04 11.27
CA HIS A 119 15.69 4.44 12.44
C HIS A 119 14.83 4.66 13.69
N ARG A 120 13.64 5.25 13.54
CA ARG A 120 12.68 5.44 14.65
C ARG A 120 12.23 4.11 15.26
N LEU A 121 11.98 3.09 14.41
CA LEU A 121 11.48 1.79 14.85
C LEU A 121 12.57 0.90 15.46
N PHE A 122 13.78 0.92 14.91
CA PHE A 122 14.86 0.01 15.28
C PHE A 122 15.96 0.65 16.13
N GLY A 123 16.01 1.96 16.26
CA GLY A 123 17.00 2.70 17.04
C GLY A 123 18.36 2.87 16.36
N TYR A 124 18.55 2.34 15.15
CA TYR A 124 19.80 2.45 14.37
C TYR A 124 19.54 2.63 12.89
N TRP A 125 20.52 3.17 12.18
CA TRP A 125 20.44 3.37 10.73
C TRP A 125 20.64 2.03 9.99
N PRO A 126 19.95 1.79 8.87
CA PRO A 126 20.18 0.58 8.08
C PRO A 126 21.59 0.60 7.47
N GLU A 127 22.27 -0.55 7.45
CA GLU A 127 23.57 -0.71 6.80
C GLU A 127 23.51 -0.45 5.29
N SER A 128 22.44 -0.90 4.67
CA SER A 128 22.24 -0.74 3.23
C SER A 128 20.76 -0.57 2.86
N VAL A 129 20.55 0.14 1.73
CA VAL A 129 19.24 0.35 1.12
C VAL A 129 19.29 -0.17 -0.32
N HIS A 130 18.33 -1.04 -0.66
CA HIS A 130 18.19 -1.66 -1.96
C HIS A 130 16.94 -1.11 -2.64
N ALA A 131 17.13 -0.16 -3.54
CA ALA A 131 16.05 0.55 -4.19
C ALA A 131 16.29 0.69 -5.70
N ASP A 132 15.24 1.01 -6.44
CA ASP A 132 15.30 1.26 -7.87
C ASP A 132 16.16 2.49 -8.21
N ARG A 133 16.58 2.56 -9.47
CA ARG A 133 17.40 3.67 -9.96
C ARG A 133 16.77 5.04 -9.74
N ILE A 134 15.44 5.15 -9.74
CA ILE A 134 14.72 6.42 -9.52
C ILE A 134 15.00 7.01 -8.15
N TYR A 135 15.28 6.19 -7.13
CA TYR A 135 15.61 6.64 -5.78
C TYR A 135 17.04 7.17 -5.63
N ARG A 136 17.89 7.02 -6.64
CA ARG A 136 19.30 7.47 -6.60
C ARG A 136 19.43 8.96 -6.97
N THR A 137 18.64 9.82 -6.33
CA THR A 137 18.77 11.27 -6.45
C THR A 137 20.02 11.76 -5.71
N ARG A 138 20.51 12.94 -6.07
CA ARG A 138 21.66 13.54 -5.38
C ARG A 138 21.40 13.73 -3.88
N GLU A 139 20.18 14.11 -3.54
CA GLU A 139 19.73 14.31 -2.16
C GLU A 139 19.75 13.00 -1.37
N ASN A 140 19.13 11.95 -1.90
CA ASN A 140 19.08 10.64 -1.25
C ASN A 140 20.49 10.05 -1.08
N MET A 141 21.35 10.18 -2.10
CA MET A 141 22.74 9.71 -2.03
C MET A 141 23.55 10.47 -0.98
N ARG A 142 23.36 11.81 -0.86
CA ARG A 142 24.02 12.62 0.17
C ARG A 142 23.54 12.18 1.55
N PHE A 143 22.24 12.10 1.77
CA PHE A 143 21.65 11.70 3.04
C PHE A 143 22.18 10.32 3.50
N CYS A 144 22.26 9.35 2.59
CA CYS A 144 22.80 8.03 2.91
C CYS A 144 24.30 8.08 3.23
N LYS A 145 25.09 8.83 2.44
CA LYS A 145 26.53 8.98 2.66
C LYS A 145 26.84 9.59 4.02
N ASP A 146 26.14 10.64 4.41
CA ASP A 146 26.34 11.35 5.67
C ASP A 146 26.07 10.48 6.91
N ARG A 147 25.35 9.35 6.73
CA ARG A 147 24.99 8.37 7.79
C ARG A 147 25.66 7.02 7.63
N GLY A 148 26.61 6.90 6.70
CA GLY A 148 27.29 5.62 6.44
C GLY A 148 26.40 4.56 5.79
N ILE A 149 25.23 4.92 5.27
CA ILE A 149 24.27 4.00 4.66
C ILE A 149 24.70 3.72 3.22
N ARG A 150 24.83 2.47 2.87
CA ARG A 150 25.11 2.05 1.49
C ARG A 150 23.83 2.05 0.67
N ILE A 151 23.75 2.79 -0.41
CA ILE A 151 22.67 2.71 -1.39
C ILE A 151 23.08 1.82 -2.58
N SER A 152 22.25 0.82 -2.93
CA SER A 152 22.53 -0.12 -4.02
C SER A 152 22.54 0.55 -5.39
N GLY A 153 23.17 -0.11 -6.37
CA GLY A 153 23.19 0.31 -7.77
C GLY A 153 24.59 0.72 -8.27
N ARG A 154 24.67 1.09 -9.56
CA ARG A 154 25.95 1.45 -10.18
C ARG A 154 26.53 2.72 -9.57
N LYS A 155 27.85 2.71 -9.31
CA LYS A 155 28.57 3.95 -9.03
C LYS A 155 28.45 4.89 -10.22
N LEU A 156 28.28 6.17 -9.93
CA LEU A 156 28.37 7.22 -10.94
C LEU A 156 29.85 7.48 -11.23
N GLY A 157 30.21 7.66 -12.48
CA GLY A 157 31.59 7.95 -12.92
C GLY A 157 32.19 6.86 -13.79
N ARG A 158 33.50 6.98 -14.06
CA ARG A 158 34.26 6.05 -14.90
C ARG A 158 34.29 4.64 -14.30
N PRO A 159 34.08 3.58 -15.08
CA PRO A 159 34.22 2.20 -14.62
C PRO A 159 35.62 1.93 -14.06
N PHE A 160 35.71 0.99 -13.11
CA PHE A 160 37.02 0.50 -12.66
C PHE A 160 37.68 -0.32 -13.75
N GLU A 161 39.00 -0.19 -13.88
CA GLU A 161 39.79 -0.89 -14.91
C GLU A 161 40.21 -2.30 -14.44
N ASP A 162 40.30 -2.54 -13.12
CA ASP A 162 40.69 -3.82 -12.55
C ASP A 162 39.59 -4.88 -12.73
N PRO A 163 39.90 -6.01 -13.42
CA PRO A 163 38.97 -7.11 -13.65
C PRO A 163 38.48 -7.77 -12.37
N ALA A 164 39.33 -7.88 -11.33
CA ALA A 164 38.96 -8.49 -10.05
C ALA A 164 37.93 -7.62 -9.30
N VAL A 165 38.17 -6.31 -9.27
CA VAL A 165 37.23 -5.33 -8.70
C VAL A 165 35.91 -5.36 -9.46
N MET A 166 35.95 -5.46 -10.80
CA MET A 166 34.76 -5.56 -11.64
C MET A 166 33.95 -6.83 -11.36
N LYS A 167 34.61 -7.98 -11.15
CA LYS A 167 33.94 -9.23 -10.80
C LYS A 167 33.25 -9.13 -9.44
N ALA A 168 33.91 -8.61 -8.44
CA ALA A 168 33.34 -8.40 -7.10
C ALA A 168 32.13 -7.44 -7.12
N LEU A 169 32.22 -6.35 -7.91
CA LEU A 169 31.11 -5.40 -8.09
C LEU A 169 29.92 -6.01 -8.85
N ARG A 170 30.15 -6.94 -9.79
CA ARG A 170 29.07 -7.67 -10.48
C ARG A 170 28.35 -8.61 -9.52
N GLN A 171 29.10 -9.37 -8.71
CA GLN A 171 28.54 -10.27 -7.71
C GLN A 171 27.66 -9.48 -6.71
N ARG A 172 28.19 -8.39 -6.16
CA ARG A 172 27.46 -7.54 -5.22
C ARG A 172 26.19 -6.94 -5.83
N ARG A 173 26.22 -6.55 -7.10
CA ARG A 173 25.01 -6.07 -7.80
C ARG A 173 23.95 -7.15 -7.95
N TYR A 174 24.36 -8.36 -8.24
CA TYR A 174 23.43 -9.50 -8.32
C TYR A 174 22.74 -9.75 -6.97
N GLU A 175 23.48 -9.69 -5.89
CA GLU A 175 22.94 -9.81 -4.52
C GLU A 175 21.98 -8.65 -4.19
N ASP A 176 22.38 -7.42 -4.49
CA ASP A 176 21.55 -6.23 -4.31
C ASP A 176 20.22 -6.34 -5.08
N GLU A 177 20.26 -6.83 -6.31
CA GLU A 177 19.09 -7.01 -7.16
C GLU A 177 18.16 -8.10 -6.62
N ARG A 178 18.72 -9.20 -6.12
CA ARG A 178 17.94 -10.26 -5.47
C ARG A 178 17.20 -9.75 -4.24
N ILE A 179 17.86 -8.92 -3.40
CA ILE A 179 17.22 -8.30 -2.24
C ILE A 179 16.12 -7.34 -2.68
N ARG A 180 16.36 -6.51 -3.69
CA ARG A 180 15.37 -5.59 -4.23
C ARG A 180 14.14 -6.31 -4.77
N ASN A 181 14.34 -7.40 -5.49
CA ASN A 181 13.24 -8.18 -6.09
C ASN A 181 12.30 -8.78 -5.02
N ALA A 182 12.75 -8.90 -3.77
CA ALA A 182 11.88 -9.33 -2.66
C ALA A 182 10.71 -8.35 -2.42
N VAL A 183 10.91 -7.06 -2.65
CA VAL A 183 9.84 -6.05 -2.54
C VAL A 183 8.77 -6.28 -3.63
N GLU A 184 9.20 -6.52 -4.87
CA GLU A 184 8.29 -6.82 -5.97
C GLU A 184 7.53 -8.13 -5.72
N GLY A 185 8.22 -9.13 -5.16
CA GLY A 185 7.62 -10.39 -4.72
C GLY A 185 6.54 -10.17 -3.66
N LYS A 186 6.79 -9.30 -2.68
CA LYS A 186 5.84 -8.96 -1.62
C LYS A 186 4.60 -8.25 -2.16
N ILE A 187 4.78 -7.29 -3.06
CA ILE A 187 3.66 -6.61 -3.74
C ILE A 187 2.86 -7.61 -4.59
N GLY A 188 3.55 -8.50 -5.31
CA GLY A 188 2.92 -9.56 -6.10
C GLY A 188 2.14 -10.58 -5.25
N GLU A 189 2.63 -10.91 -4.06
CA GLU A 189 1.91 -11.73 -3.07
C GLU A 189 0.62 -11.03 -2.64
N GLY A 190 0.69 -9.75 -2.27
CA GLY A 190 -0.48 -8.94 -1.92
C GLY A 190 -1.55 -8.95 -2.99
N LYS A 191 -1.17 -8.76 -4.25
CA LYS A 191 -2.11 -8.79 -5.38
C LYS A 191 -2.75 -10.17 -5.59
N ARG A 192 -1.96 -11.24 -5.59
CA ARG A 192 -2.44 -12.59 -5.93
C ARG A 192 -3.21 -13.30 -4.82
N ARG A 193 -2.74 -13.16 -3.57
CA ARG A 193 -3.34 -13.87 -2.43
C ARG A 193 -4.36 -13.05 -1.67
N TYR A 194 -4.18 -11.73 -1.65
CA TYR A 194 -4.98 -10.83 -0.81
C TYR A 194 -5.77 -9.78 -1.59
N LEU A 195 -5.74 -9.87 -2.93
CA LEU A 195 -6.55 -9.03 -3.83
C LEU A 195 -6.35 -7.52 -3.62
N THR A 196 -5.12 -7.08 -3.31
CA THR A 196 -4.83 -5.64 -3.15
C THR A 196 -5.00 -4.83 -4.44
N ASP A 197 -5.12 -5.50 -5.58
CA ASP A 197 -5.48 -4.90 -6.87
C ASP A 197 -7.00 -4.78 -7.10
N ARG A 198 -7.84 -5.33 -6.19
CA ARG A 198 -9.30 -5.37 -6.31
C ARG A 198 -10.00 -4.91 -5.03
N VAL A 199 -9.54 -3.80 -4.46
CA VAL A 199 -10.17 -3.23 -3.27
C VAL A 199 -11.58 -2.75 -3.62
N MET A 200 -12.61 -3.34 -3.01
CA MET A 200 -14.02 -3.13 -3.34
C MET A 200 -14.72 -2.09 -2.48
N THR A 201 -14.06 -1.55 -1.47
CA THR A 201 -14.63 -0.53 -0.58
C THR A 201 -14.86 0.79 -1.31
N LYS A 202 -15.98 1.46 -1.00
CA LYS A 202 -16.45 2.63 -1.75
C LYS A 202 -15.82 3.96 -1.29
N LEU A 203 -15.28 4.03 -0.08
CA LEU A 203 -14.68 5.23 0.49
C LEU A 203 -13.17 5.14 0.46
N ARG A 204 -12.50 6.29 0.37
CA ARG A 204 -11.05 6.39 0.36
C ARG A 204 -10.45 5.79 1.63
N GLU A 205 -10.92 6.23 2.79
CA GLU A 205 -10.41 5.84 4.10
C GLU A 205 -10.55 4.33 4.34
N THR A 206 -11.71 3.77 3.99
CA THR A 206 -11.94 2.32 4.12
C THR A 206 -11.08 1.52 3.14
N SER A 207 -10.80 2.06 1.95
CA SER A 207 -9.89 1.43 0.98
C SER A 207 -8.44 1.42 1.49
N GLU A 208 -7.99 2.53 2.07
CA GLU A 208 -6.66 2.65 2.69
C GLU A 208 -6.53 1.71 3.90
N THR A 209 -7.57 1.62 4.72
CA THR A 209 -7.64 0.67 5.85
C THR A 209 -7.54 -0.78 5.37
N VAL A 210 -8.29 -1.18 4.33
CA VAL A 210 -8.21 -2.53 3.77
C VAL A 210 -6.81 -2.84 3.27
N ILE A 211 -6.17 -1.92 2.53
CA ILE A 211 -4.79 -2.10 2.06
C ILE A 211 -3.84 -2.28 3.25
N SER A 212 -3.96 -1.44 4.27
CA SER A 212 -3.11 -1.51 5.48
C SER A 212 -3.30 -2.81 6.24
N MET A 213 -4.54 -3.27 6.40
CA MET A 213 -4.86 -4.55 7.04
C MET A 213 -4.31 -5.74 6.29
N VAL A 214 -4.32 -5.71 4.96
CA VAL A 214 -3.71 -6.77 4.14
C VAL A 214 -2.21 -6.89 4.43
N TYR A 215 -1.47 -5.79 4.43
CA TYR A 215 -0.04 -5.84 4.75
C TYR A 215 0.23 -6.27 6.19
N LEU A 216 -0.63 -5.89 7.14
CA LEU A 216 -0.56 -6.39 8.51
C LEU A 216 -0.72 -7.91 8.56
N VAL A 217 -1.77 -8.46 7.91
CA VAL A 217 -2.01 -9.90 7.84
C VAL A 217 -0.84 -10.64 7.19
N MET A 218 -0.30 -10.11 6.09
CA MET A 218 0.88 -10.68 5.42
C MET A 218 2.11 -10.72 6.34
N ASN A 219 2.28 -9.70 7.19
CA ASN A 219 3.36 -9.67 8.17
C ASN A 219 3.12 -10.67 9.30
N LEU A 220 1.90 -10.76 9.82
CA LEU A 220 1.53 -11.75 10.83
C LEU A 220 1.70 -13.18 10.33
N GLU A 221 1.26 -13.50 9.10
CA GLU A 221 1.49 -14.82 8.50
C GLU A 221 2.98 -15.15 8.37
N ARG A 222 3.80 -14.15 8.02
CA ARG A 222 5.24 -14.35 7.96
C ARG A 222 5.82 -14.66 9.34
N LEU A 223 5.47 -13.87 10.35
CA LEU A 223 5.89 -14.10 11.72
C LEU A 223 5.44 -15.47 12.25
N LEU A 224 4.24 -15.89 11.94
CA LEU A 224 3.74 -17.22 12.29
C LEU A 224 4.54 -18.33 11.61
N ARG A 225 4.88 -18.19 10.34
CA ARG A 225 5.72 -19.16 9.62
C ARG A 225 7.14 -19.24 10.17
N GLU A 226 7.71 -18.11 10.57
CA GLU A 226 9.03 -18.05 11.21
C GLU A 226 8.97 -18.49 12.67
N GLY A 227 7.88 -18.19 13.37
CA GLY A 227 7.65 -18.54 14.77
C GLY A 227 7.21 -20.00 14.98
N ALA A 228 6.66 -20.67 13.95
CA ALA A 228 6.46 -22.12 14.00
C ALA A 228 7.78 -22.89 14.12
N SER A 229 8.90 -22.25 13.76
CA SER A 229 10.24 -22.78 13.92
C SER A 229 10.93 -22.31 15.21
N SER A 230 10.39 -21.36 16.00
CA SER A 230 11.08 -20.72 17.10
C SER A 230 10.17 -20.02 18.12
N ARG A 231 10.64 -19.95 19.31
CA ARG A 231 10.32 -19.16 20.54
C ARG A 231 8.89 -18.62 20.76
N LEU A 232 8.18 -18.05 19.75
CA LEU A 232 6.85 -17.48 19.95
C LEU A 232 5.80 -18.58 20.18
N LEU A 233 5.89 -19.70 19.46
CA LEU A 233 5.04 -20.87 19.71
C LEU A 233 5.33 -21.44 21.09
N CYS A 234 6.62 -21.50 21.51
CA CYS A 234 6.99 -21.91 22.85
C CYS A 234 6.47 -20.96 23.94
N ILE A 235 6.47 -19.64 23.69
CA ILE A 235 5.92 -18.65 24.62
C ILE A 235 4.40 -18.76 24.70
N LEU A 236 3.71 -18.88 23.57
CA LEU A 236 2.26 -19.05 23.54
C LEU A 236 1.82 -20.38 24.14
N LEU A 237 2.58 -21.47 23.93
CA LEU A 237 2.33 -22.76 24.57
C LEU A 237 2.59 -22.69 26.07
N ARG A 238 3.63 -21.99 26.52
CA ARG A 238 3.89 -21.75 27.95
C ARG A 238 2.80 -20.91 28.61
N LEU A 239 2.36 -19.82 27.95
CA LEU A 239 1.24 -18.99 28.45
C LEU A 239 -0.06 -19.81 28.52
N LYS A 240 -0.33 -20.63 27.51
CA LYS A 240 -1.50 -21.51 27.50
C LYS A 240 -1.39 -22.61 28.58
N ALA A 241 -0.21 -23.15 28.83
CA ALA A 241 0.03 -24.11 29.91
C ALA A 241 -0.12 -23.47 31.31
N CYS A 242 0.40 -22.24 31.51
CA CYS A 242 0.18 -21.50 32.75
C CYS A 242 -1.29 -21.21 33.00
N LEU A 243 -2.04 -20.73 31.98
CA LEU A 243 -3.47 -20.50 32.12
C LEU A 243 -4.27 -21.78 32.41
N LEU A 244 -3.86 -22.92 31.84
CA LEU A 244 -4.51 -24.21 32.13
C LEU A 244 -4.15 -24.73 33.53
N LEU A 245 -2.95 -24.46 34.00
CA LEU A 245 -2.54 -24.82 35.38
C LEU A 245 -3.30 -23.94 36.40
N ASP A 246 -3.47 -22.64 36.14
CA ASP A 246 -4.25 -21.75 37.01
C ASP A 246 -5.72 -22.19 37.10
N VAL A 247 -6.30 -22.65 35.98
CA VAL A 247 -7.67 -23.21 35.98
C VAL A 247 -7.74 -24.51 36.76
N LEU A 248 -6.75 -25.39 36.66
CA LEU A 248 -6.70 -26.66 37.40
C LEU A 248 -6.47 -26.44 38.92
N TRP A 249 -5.70 -25.40 39.30
CA TRP A 249 -5.53 -25.04 40.71
C TRP A 249 -6.82 -24.47 41.32
N VAL A 250 -7.59 -23.70 40.57
CA VAL A 250 -8.91 -23.17 41.00
C VAL A 250 -9.93 -24.30 41.21
N GLU A 251 -9.87 -25.40 40.45
CA GLU A 251 -10.75 -26.55 40.65
C GLU A 251 -10.33 -27.48 41.78
N LEU A 252 -9.06 -27.42 42.26
CA LEU A 252 -8.58 -28.24 43.39
C LEU A 252 -8.79 -27.60 44.75
N ASP A 253 -9.09 -26.32 44.84
CA ASP A 253 -9.43 -25.59 46.05
C ASP A 253 -10.96 -25.58 46.33
N TRP A 254 -11.61 -26.75 46.29
CA TRP A 254 -12.99 -26.88 46.76
C TRP A 254 -12.98 -27.12 48.27
N PRO A 255 -13.48 -26.17 49.10
CA PRO A 255 -13.63 -26.39 50.52
C PRO A 255 -14.91 -27.19 50.76
N GLY A 256 -14.80 -28.49 50.91
CA GLY A 256 -15.96 -29.32 51.13
C GLY A 256 -15.72 -30.73 51.57
N MET A 257 -14.84 -30.97 52.58
CA MET A 257 -14.94 -32.17 53.42
C MET A 257 -14.72 -31.81 54.88
N SER A 258 -15.78 -31.30 55.48
CA SER A 258 -15.94 -31.32 56.91
C SER A 258 -16.18 -32.77 57.32
N ALA A 259 -15.19 -33.37 57.97
CA ALA A 259 -15.36 -34.65 58.66
C ALA A 259 -16.33 -34.49 59.82
N ARG A 260 -17.44 -35.22 59.78
CA ARG A 260 -18.20 -35.61 60.96
C ARG A 260 -17.73 -37.00 61.31
N GLY A 261 -17.35 -37.12 62.56
CA GLY A 261 -17.09 -38.36 63.24
C GLY A 261 -16.55 -38.08 64.61
#